data_88823077ce565c4ffddde1b04d652a31
#
_entry.id   88823077ce565c4ffddde1b04d652a31
#
_cell.length_a   1.000
_cell.length_b   1.000
_cell.length_c   1.000
_cell.angle_alpha   90.00
_cell.angle_beta   90.00
_cell.angle_gamma   90.00
#
_symmetry.space_group_name_H-M   'P 1'
#
loop_
_entity.id
_entity.type
_entity.pdbx_description
1 polymer ?
#
loop_
_entity_poly.entity_id
_entity_poly.type
_entity_poly.pdbx_seq_one_letter_code
_entity_poly.pdbx_strand_id
1 'polypeptide(L)'
;MGNLLIMSFVALFIIQANLFAQRLDTIPIGYIQTILGEVYIELDYKTPRHQSSFIELAEAGYWDSLTFNRVIPNFVAQGGCPDTPEGFNDPDFLLEPEFHPDLTHQYGAVGAGRDNNPDKLSARCQFYIVQNTQGLHRLDGDYTVFGKVIKGMDVVDQIVHVERDSDDQPLIPITMKVSVLYLNLEDLAQLKNNN
;
A
#
# COMPACT_ATOMS: atom_id res chain seq x y z
N MET A 1 -37.97 -16.62 27.65
CA MET A 1 -37.24 -16.50 26.35
C MET A 1 -36.68 -15.12 26.10
N GLY A 2 -37.26 -14.01 26.60
CA GLY A 2 -36.77 -12.64 26.35
C GLY A 2 -35.39 -12.31 26.94
N ASN A 3 -35.06 -12.80 28.14
CA ASN A 3 -33.81 -12.46 28.82
C ASN A 3 -32.55 -13.08 28.15
N LEU A 4 -32.70 -14.24 27.49
CA LEU A 4 -31.58 -14.89 26.81
C LEU A 4 -31.17 -14.15 25.53
N LEU A 5 -32.15 -13.60 24.79
CA LEU A 5 -31.91 -12.78 23.59
C LEU A 5 -31.22 -11.46 23.94
N ILE A 6 -31.65 -10.79 25.00
CA ILE A 6 -31.06 -9.51 25.45
C ILE A 6 -29.60 -9.73 25.89
N MET A 7 -29.30 -10.80 26.63
CA MET A 7 -27.92 -11.14 27.03
C MET A 7 -27.01 -11.42 25.84
N SER A 8 -27.52 -12.08 24.78
CA SER A 8 -26.73 -12.32 23.55
C SER A 8 -26.40 -11.02 22.79
N PHE A 9 -27.35 -10.07 22.69
CA PHE A 9 -27.11 -8.79 22.05
C PHE A 9 -26.11 -7.91 22.84
N VAL A 10 -26.21 -7.89 24.17
CA VAL A 10 -25.27 -7.16 25.03
C VAL A 10 -23.86 -7.75 24.93
N ALA A 11 -23.73 -9.07 24.96
CA ALA A 11 -22.44 -9.73 24.82
C ALA A 11 -21.80 -9.45 23.46
N LEU A 12 -22.58 -9.49 22.36
CA LEU A 12 -22.09 -9.16 21.03
C LEU A 12 -21.64 -7.70 20.92
N PHE A 13 -22.39 -6.78 21.50
CA PHE A 13 -22.04 -5.36 21.52
C PHE A 13 -20.77 -5.08 22.33
N ILE A 14 -20.58 -5.76 23.48
CA ILE A 14 -19.35 -5.63 24.27
C ILE A 14 -18.14 -6.19 23.53
N ILE A 15 -18.31 -7.32 22.83
CA ILE A 15 -17.22 -7.90 22.00
C ILE A 15 -16.85 -6.95 20.88
N GLN A 16 -17.82 -6.38 20.17
CA GLN A 16 -17.55 -5.41 19.11
C GLN A 16 -16.91 -4.12 19.64
N ALA A 17 -17.34 -3.61 20.79
CA ALA A 17 -16.75 -2.44 21.44
C ALA A 17 -15.31 -2.70 21.88
N ASN A 18 -15.00 -3.89 22.40
CA ASN A 18 -13.63 -4.26 22.76
C ASN A 18 -12.73 -4.43 21.53
N LEU A 19 -13.22 -5.04 20.44
CA LEU A 19 -12.50 -5.14 19.17
C LEU A 19 -12.24 -3.76 18.57
N PHE A 20 -13.20 -2.85 18.66
CA PHE A 20 -13.03 -1.46 18.20
C PHE A 20 -12.02 -0.71 19.07
N ALA A 21 -12.08 -0.85 20.39
CA ALA A 21 -11.13 -0.23 21.31
C ALA A 21 -9.69 -0.76 21.09
N GLN A 22 -9.53 -2.06 20.85
CA GLN A 22 -8.22 -2.63 20.50
C GLN A 22 -7.65 -2.06 19.18
N ARG A 23 -8.49 -1.73 18.20
CA ARG A 23 -8.05 -1.09 16.95
C ARG A 23 -7.54 0.35 17.16
N LEU A 24 -8.02 1.06 18.17
CA LEU A 24 -7.58 2.44 18.44
C LEU A 24 -6.11 2.54 18.90
N ASP A 25 -5.55 1.47 19.44
CA ASP A 25 -4.16 1.41 19.91
C ASP A 25 -3.21 0.70 18.92
N THR A 26 -3.68 0.44 17.68
CA THR A 26 -2.88 -0.25 16.67
C THR A 26 -2.56 0.64 15.48
N ILE A 27 -1.43 0.32 14.85
CA ILE A 27 -0.92 1.00 13.65
C ILE A 27 -1.23 0.11 12.44
N PRO A 28 -1.91 0.64 11.40
CA PRO A 28 -2.15 -0.11 10.18
C PRO A 28 -0.87 -0.23 9.35
N ILE A 29 -0.51 -1.46 9.02
CA ILE A 29 0.64 -1.83 8.19
C ILE A 29 0.13 -2.50 6.94
N GLY A 30 0.45 -1.94 5.77
CA GLY A 30 0.20 -2.60 4.49
C GLY A 30 1.06 -3.86 4.38
N TYR A 31 0.46 -4.96 3.97
CA TYR A 31 1.12 -6.24 3.85
C TYR A 31 0.86 -6.83 2.47
N ILE A 32 1.93 -6.95 1.67
CA ILE A 32 1.91 -7.48 0.32
C ILE A 32 2.58 -8.84 0.31
N GLN A 33 1.85 -9.86 -0.16
CA GLN A 33 2.36 -11.21 -0.36
C GLN A 33 2.53 -11.48 -1.85
N THR A 34 3.65 -12.03 -2.23
CA THR A 34 3.96 -12.48 -3.60
C THR A 34 4.61 -13.85 -3.57
N ILE A 35 4.77 -14.48 -4.75
CA ILE A 35 5.56 -15.71 -4.87
C ILE A 35 7.06 -15.50 -4.51
N LEU A 36 7.57 -14.26 -4.56
CA LEU A 36 8.94 -13.91 -4.25
C LEU A 36 9.16 -13.60 -2.77
N GLY A 37 8.09 -13.39 -2.01
CA GLY A 37 8.15 -13.08 -0.59
C GLY A 37 7.15 -12.01 -0.16
N GLU A 38 7.43 -11.39 0.97
CA GLU A 38 6.52 -10.50 1.69
C GLU A 38 7.11 -9.10 1.83
N VAL A 39 6.26 -8.08 1.67
CA VAL A 39 6.64 -6.67 1.85
C VAL A 39 5.71 -6.03 2.86
N TYR A 40 6.27 -5.31 3.83
CA TYR A 40 5.55 -4.62 4.90
C TYR A 40 5.73 -3.12 4.75
N ILE A 41 4.62 -2.38 4.73
CA ILE A 41 4.56 -0.95 4.46
C ILE A 41 3.97 -0.22 5.66
N GLU A 42 4.73 0.65 6.28
CA GLU A 42 4.21 1.61 7.23
C GLU A 42 3.53 2.74 6.45
N LEU A 43 2.21 2.88 6.65
CA LEU A 43 1.40 3.93 6.02
C LEU A 43 1.53 5.24 6.82
N ASP A 44 1.74 6.37 6.13
CA ASP A 44 1.99 7.64 6.80
C ASP A 44 0.68 8.40 7.12
N TYR A 45 0.51 8.81 8.36
CA TYR A 45 -0.66 9.56 8.82
C TYR A 45 -0.75 11.00 8.25
N LYS A 46 0.35 11.51 7.67
CA LYS A 46 0.39 12.83 7.03
C LYS A 46 -0.30 12.84 5.66
N THR A 47 -0.64 11.66 5.14
CA THR A 47 -1.39 11.48 3.90
C THR A 47 -2.66 10.68 4.13
N PRO A 48 -3.62 11.22 4.92
CA PRO A 48 -4.76 10.47 5.44
C PRO A 48 -5.70 9.95 4.34
N ARG A 49 -5.83 10.64 3.21
CA ARG A 49 -6.67 10.17 2.09
C ARG A 49 -6.05 8.95 1.41
N HIS A 50 -4.75 8.98 1.12
CA HIS A 50 -4.03 7.87 0.53
C HIS A 50 -3.95 6.68 1.49
N GLN A 51 -3.68 6.95 2.79
CA GLN A 51 -3.70 5.92 3.82
C GLN A 51 -5.07 5.22 3.91
N SER A 52 -6.16 5.98 4.02
CA SER A 52 -7.52 5.41 4.10
C SER A 52 -7.87 4.65 2.84
N SER A 53 -7.56 5.20 1.66
CA SER A 53 -7.82 4.54 0.39
C SER A 53 -7.06 3.21 0.26
N PHE A 54 -5.78 3.17 0.66
CA PHE A 54 -5.03 1.93 0.66
C PHE A 54 -5.66 0.88 1.58
N ILE A 55 -6.06 1.28 2.80
CA ILE A 55 -6.70 0.38 3.77
C ILE A 55 -8.02 -0.17 3.20
N GLU A 56 -8.88 0.71 2.67
CA GLU A 56 -10.18 0.33 2.08
C GLU A 56 -10.01 -0.69 0.94
N LEU A 57 -9.11 -0.44 0.00
CA LEU A 57 -8.88 -1.33 -1.14
C LEU A 57 -8.25 -2.66 -0.70
N ALA A 58 -7.33 -2.65 0.27
CA ALA A 58 -6.73 -3.86 0.81
C ALA A 58 -7.75 -4.72 1.58
N GLU A 59 -8.59 -4.11 2.42
CA GLU A 59 -9.65 -4.82 3.16
C GLU A 59 -10.75 -5.35 2.22
N ALA A 60 -10.98 -4.70 1.08
CA ALA A 60 -11.89 -5.17 0.04
C ALA A 60 -11.29 -6.29 -0.85
N GLY A 61 -10.00 -6.61 -0.70
CA GLY A 61 -9.29 -7.56 -1.55
C GLY A 61 -9.13 -7.08 -2.99
N TYR A 62 -9.16 -5.76 -3.22
CA TYR A 62 -9.10 -5.17 -4.55
C TYR A 62 -7.89 -5.61 -5.37
N TRP A 63 -6.73 -5.72 -4.70
CA TRP A 63 -5.48 -6.11 -5.37
C TRP A 63 -5.25 -7.63 -5.45
N ASP A 64 -6.17 -8.45 -4.94
CA ASP A 64 -6.01 -9.90 -5.00
C ASP A 64 -5.93 -10.36 -6.47
N SER A 65 -4.83 -11.03 -6.81
CA SER A 65 -4.48 -11.47 -8.16
C SER A 65 -4.09 -10.37 -9.17
N LEU A 66 -4.07 -9.10 -8.79
CA LEU A 66 -3.39 -8.08 -9.58
C LEU A 66 -1.87 -8.27 -9.49
N THR A 67 -1.12 -7.59 -10.35
CA THR A 67 0.32 -7.84 -10.52
C THR A 67 1.16 -6.60 -10.29
N PHE A 68 2.45 -6.82 -10.04
CA PHE A 68 3.47 -5.82 -10.36
C PHE A 68 3.58 -5.79 -11.88
N ASN A 69 3.01 -4.76 -12.50
CA ASN A 69 2.84 -4.64 -13.95
C ASN A 69 3.92 -3.81 -14.65
N ARG A 70 4.78 -3.12 -13.89
CA ARG A 70 5.93 -2.38 -14.41
C ARG A 70 7.07 -2.41 -13.41
N VAL A 71 8.21 -2.98 -13.79
CA VAL A 71 9.35 -3.17 -12.91
C VAL A 71 10.64 -2.69 -13.56
N ILE A 72 11.35 -1.75 -12.93
CA ILE A 72 12.54 -1.15 -13.50
C ILE A 72 13.64 -1.08 -12.43
N PRO A 73 14.77 -1.80 -12.62
CA PRO A 73 15.93 -1.71 -11.73
C PRO A 73 16.45 -0.28 -11.61
N ASN A 74 16.87 0.11 -10.42
CA ASN A 74 17.29 1.47 -10.06
C ASN A 74 16.20 2.52 -10.27
N PHE A 75 14.94 2.11 -10.28
CA PHE A 75 13.80 2.99 -10.35
C PHE A 75 12.69 2.52 -9.40
N VAL A 76 11.70 1.78 -9.89
CA VAL A 76 10.53 1.38 -9.08
C VAL A 76 10.06 -0.04 -9.40
N ALA A 77 9.39 -0.67 -8.41
CA ALA A 77 8.43 -1.75 -8.61
C ALA A 77 7.02 -1.14 -8.54
N GLN A 78 6.30 -1.09 -9.65
CA GLN A 78 4.96 -0.53 -9.77
C GLN A 78 3.94 -1.64 -9.96
N GLY A 79 2.80 -1.53 -9.28
CA GLY A 79 1.75 -2.52 -9.33
C GLY A 79 0.37 -1.97 -8.97
N GLY A 80 -0.59 -2.86 -9.00
CA GLY A 80 -2.00 -2.53 -8.78
C GLY A 80 -2.80 -2.55 -10.07
N CYS A 81 -3.70 -1.60 -10.30
CA CYS A 81 -4.44 -1.54 -11.55
C CYS A 81 -3.48 -1.32 -12.74
N PRO A 82 -3.78 -1.89 -13.91
CA PRO A 82 -3.01 -1.63 -15.11
C PRO A 82 -3.10 -0.16 -15.53
N ASP A 83 -2.08 0.33 -16.22
CA ASP A 83 -2.06 1.65 -16.84
C ASP A 83 -3.01 1.68 -18.04
N THR A 84 -4.32 1.65 -17.78
CA THR A 84 -5.35 1.80 -18.80
C THR A 84 -6.05 3.13 -18.66
N PRO A 85 -6.48 3.75 -19.77
CA PRO A 85 -7.23 5.01 -19.72
C PRO A 85 -8.45 4.95 -18.78
N GLU A 86 -9.10 3.80 -18.69
CA GLU A 86 -10.26 3.59 -17.83
C GLU A 86 -9.90 3.70 -16.35
N GLY A 87 -8.75 3.18 -15.94
CA GLY A 87 -8.27 3.22 -14.54
C GLY A 87 -7.92 4.62 -14.07
N PHE A 88 -7.46 5.49 -14.99
CA PHE A 88 -7.05 6.87 -14.67
C PHE A 88 -8.14 7.91 -14.89
N ASN A 89 -9.23 7.57 -15.57
CA ASN A 89 -10.33 8.51 -15.89
C ASN A 89 -11.59 8.30 -15.03
N ASP A 90 -11.58 7.36 -14.11
CA ASP A 90 -12.71 7.17 -13.18
C ASP A 90 -12.55 8.13 -11.98
N PRO A 91 -13.43 9.16 -11.85
CA PRO A 91 -13.34 10.12 -10.75
C PRO A 91 -13.41 9.49 -9.36
N ASP A 92 -14.11 8.35 -9.23
CA ASP A 92 -14.24 7.63 -7.95
C ASP A 92 -12.92 6.94 -7.54
N PHE A 93 -11.98 6.81 -8.49
CA PHE A 93 -10.66 6.24 -8.28
C PHE A 93 -9.52 7.27 -8.30
N LEU A 94 -9.83 8.55 -8.21
CA LEU A 94 -8.84 9.62 -8.17
C LEU A 94 -8.79 10.25 -6.78
N LEU A 95 -7.57 10.54 -6.32
CA LEU A 95 -7.29 11.19 -5.04
C LEU A 95 -6.55 12.51 -5.26
N GLU A 96 -7.00 13.54 -4.58
CA GLU A 96 -6.25 14.80 -4.47
C GLU A 96 -4.85 14.56 -3.91
N PRO A 97 -3.83 15.25 -4.44
CA PRO A 97 -2.46 15.08 -3.96
C PRO A 97 -2.31 15.49 -2.49
N GLU A 98 -1.44 14.77 -1.77
CA GLU A 98 -1.10 15.03 -0.38
C GLU A 98 0.43 15.16 -0.26
N PHE A 99 1.01 16.20 -0.88
CA PHE A 99 2.44 16.44 -0.81
C PHE A 99 2.85 16.95 0.57
N HIS A 100 3.89 16.35 1.13
CA HIS A 100 4.42 16.76 2.42
C HIS A 100 5.97 16.83 2.34
N PRO A 101 6.61 17.89 2.88
CA PRO A 101 8.05 18.08 2.75
C PRO A 101 8.91 16.98 3.39
N ASP A 102 8.37 16.28 4.40
CA ASP A 102 9.06 15.16 5.05
C ASP A 102 8.88 13.83 4.30
N LEU A 103 7.94 13.75 3.35
CA LEU A 103 7.63 12.56 2.58
C LEU A 103 8.23 12.67 1.20
N THR A 104 9.46 12.19 1.06
CA THR A 104 10.25 12.24 -0.17
C THR A 104 10.46 10.84 -0.74
N HIS A 105 10.78 10.78 -2.04
CA HIS A 105 11.02 9.54 -2.76
C HIS A 105 12.37 8.92 -2.44
N GLN A 106 12.61 8.62 -1.16
CA GLN A 106 13.78 7.87 -0.70
C GLN A 106 13.66 6.38 -1.06
N TYR A 107 14.76 5.63 -0.95
CA TYR A 107 14.73 4.16 -1.04
C TYR A 107 13.69 3.57 -0.10
N GLY A 108 12.83 2.71 -0.64
CA GLY A 108 11.72 2.11 0.08
C GLY A 108 10.47 2.99 0.22
N ALA A 109 10.46 4.24 -0.27
CA ALA A 109 9.25 5.05 -0.29
C ALA A 109 8.15 4.41 -1.15
N VAL A 110 6.90 4.50 -0.68
CA VAL A 110 5.72 4.01 -1.41
C VAL A 110 4.94 5.22 -1.90
N GLY A 111 4.85 5.34 -3.22
CA GLY A 111 4.15 6.44 -3.89
C GLY A 111 2.91 5.98 -4.64
N ALA A 112 1.97 6.90 -4.82
CA ALA A 112 0.76 6.67 -5.60
C ALA A 112 0.99 6.94 -7.09
N GLY A 113 0.58 6.00 -7.95
CA GLY A 113 0.65 6.16 -9.40
C GLY A 113 -0.34 7.21 -9.91
N ARG A 114 -0.01 7.84 -11.03
CA ARG A 114 -0.91 8.75 -11.75
C ARG A 114 -0.54 8.85 -13.22
N ASP A 115 -1.47 9.26 -14.03
CA ASP A 115 -1.23 9.72 -15.39
C ASP A 115 -0.72 11.19 -15.41
N ASN A 116 -0.53 11.74 -16.59
CA ASN A 116 -0.12 13.14 -16.76
C ASN A 116 -1.32 14.09 -16.70
N ASN A 117 -2.01 14.17 -15.55
CA ASN A 117 -3.08 15.13 -15.33
C ASN A 117 -2.56 16.42 -14.67
N PRO A 118 -3.12 17.61 -14.99
CA PRO A 118 -2.63 18.90 -14.50
C PRO A 118 -2.84 19.08 -12.99
N ASP A 119 -3.86 18.45 -12.41
CA ASP A 119 -4.21 18.56 -11.01
C ASP A 119 -3.40 17.59 -10.14
N LYS A 120 -2.53 16.75 -10.76
CA LYS A 120 -1.68 15.75 -10.11
C LYS A 120 -2.46 14.73 -9.27
N LEU A 121 -3.71 14.45 -9.66
CA LEU A 121 -4.54 13.45 -8.99
C LEU A 121 -3.91 12.07 -9.10
N SER A 122 -3.90 11.35 -8.00
CA SER A 122 -3.37 9.98 -7.94
C SER A 122 -4.46 8.96 -8.26
N ALA A 123 -4.11 7.90 -8.98
CA ALA A 123 -4.97 6.73 -9.13
C ALA A 123 -4.88 5.88 -7.86
N ARG A 124 -5.96 5.78 -7.09
CA ARG A 124 -5.99 5.08 -5.80
C ARG A 124 -5.66 3.57 -5.90
N CYS A 125 -5.83 2.98 -7.07
CA CYS A 125 -5.59 1.56 -7.32
C CYS A 125 -4.15 1.22 -7.68
N GLN A 126 -3.29 2.22 -7.95
CA GLN A 126 -1.93 2.02 -8.40
C GLN A 126 -0.92 2.60 -7.43
N PHE A 127 0.10 1.82 -7.11
CA PHE A 127 1.21 2.26 -6.27
C PHE A 127 2.55 1.80 -6.85
N TYR A 128 3.60 2.45 -6.40
CA TYR A 128 4.97 2.03 -6.70
C TYR A 128 5.86 2.09 -5.44
N ILE A 129 6.88 1.24 -5.43
CA ILE A 129 7.91 1.21 -4.38
C ILE A 129 9.23 1.66 -4.99
N VAL A 130 9.84 2.69 -4.42
CA VAL A 130 11.12 3.22 -4.87
C VAL A 130 12.25 2.25 -4.54
N GLN A 131 12.92 1.73 -5.57
CA GLN A 131 14.04 0.80 -5.43
C GLN A 131 15.41 1.48 -5.63
N ASN A 132 15.44 2.69 -6.20
CA ASN A 132 16.67 3.43 -6.37
C ASN A 132 17.26 3.83 -5.01
N THR A 133 18.49 3.37 -4.73
CA THR A 133 19.17 3.63 -3.45
C THR A 133 19.55 5.11 -3.23
N GLN A 134 19.59 5.91 -4.28
CA GLN A 134 19.81 7.37 -4.20
C GLN A 134 18.49 8.14 -4.07
N GLY A 135 17.35 7.44 -4.10
CA GLY A 135 16.04 8.05 -4.16
C GLY A 135 15.67 8.58 -5.55
N LEU A 136 14.46 9.06 -5.67
CA LEU A 136 13.89 9.64 -6.90
C LEU A 136 13.40 11.07 -6.65
N HIS A 137 14.23 11.92 -6.04
CA HIS A 137 13.84 13.26 -5.56
C HIS A 137 13.28 14.19 -6.64
N ARG A 138 13.49 13.86 -7.93
CA ARG A 138 12.85 14.58 -9.04
C ARG A 138 11.31 14.41 -9.08
N LEU A 139 10.77 13.45 -8.32
CA LEU A 139 9.33 13.19 -8.20
C LEU A 139 8.69 13.86 -6.98
N ASP A 140 9.50 14.47 -6.10
CA ASP A 140 9.02 15.15 -4.90
C ASP A 140 8.16 16.35 -5.29
N GLY A 141 6.95 16.46 -4.71
CA GLY A 141 5.96 17.48 -5.06
C GLY A 141 5.22 17.26 -6.40
N ASP A 142 5.48 16.14 -7.07
CA ASP A 142 4.77 15.72 -8.28
C ASP A 142 3.97 14.44 -8.09
N TYR A 143 4.41 13.56 -7.19
CA TYR A 143 3.71 12.33 -6.82
C TYR A 143 3.61 12.24 -5.31
N THR A 144 2.47 11.77 -4.80
CA THR A 144 2.27 11.61 -3.36
C THR A 144 3.00 10.36 -2.85
N VAL A 145 3.90 10.55 -1.89
CA VAL A 145 4.45 9.46 -1.07
C VAL A 145 3.53 9.29 0.14
N PHE A 146 3.00 8.09 0.33
CA PHE A 146 2.03 7.81 1.40
C PHE A 146 2.46 6.70 2.37
N GLY A 147 3.65 6.15 2.18
CA GLY A 147 4.18 5.12 3.05
C GLY A 147 5.64 4.81 2.79
N LYS A 148 6.16 3.86 3.56
CA LYS A 148 7.53 3.37 3.45
C LYS A 148 7.58 1.88 3.74
N VAL A 149 8.36 1.15 2.95
CA VAL A 149 8.69 -0.26 3.24
C VAL A 149 9.53 -0.31 4.51
N ILE A 150 9.08 -1.09 5.48
CA ILE A 150 9.77 -1.32 6.76
C ILE A 150 10.39 -2.71 6.85
N LYS A 151 9.99 -3.63 5.95
CA LYS A 151 10.58 -4.96 5.78
C LYS A 151 10.26 -5.51 4.40
N GLY A 152 11.20 -6.23 3.77
CA GLY A 152 11.02 -6.87 2.47
C GLY A 152 11.55 -6.08 1.28
N MET A 153 12.51 -5.15 1.48
CA MET A 153 13.16 -4.49 0.33
C MET A 153 14.00 -5.45 -0.51
N ASP A 154 14.49 -6.53 0.06
CA ASP A 154 15.14 -7.63 -0.66
C ASP A 154 14.16 -8.35 -1.63
N VAL A 155 12.87 -8.43 -1.26
CA VAL A 155 11.81 -8.92 -2.15
C VAL A 155 11.54 -7.92 -3.27
N VAL A 156 11.50 -6.62 -2.96
CA VAL A 156 11.36 -5.56 -3.96
C VAL A 156 12.53 -5.59 -4.95
N ASP A 157 13.75 -5.83 -4.46
CA ASP A 157 14.94 -6.00 -5.30
C ASP A 157 14.80 -7.20 -6.24
N GLN A 158 14.27 -8.32 -5.78
CA GLN A 158 13.99 -9.48 -6.63
C GLN A 158 12.93 -9.14 -7.70
N ILE A 159 11.85 -8.45 -7.31
CA ILE A 159 10.77 -8.05 -8.22
C ILE A 159 11.30 -7.20 -9.39
N VAL A 160 12.15 -6.22 -9.14
CA VAL A 160 12.63 -5.34 -10.22
C VAL A 160 13.69 -6.01 -11.13
N HIS A 161 14.26 -7.14 -10.74
CA HIS A 161 15.28 -7.85 -11.49
C HIS A 161 14.76 -9.07 -12.28
N VAL A 162 13.44 -9.33 -12.27
CA VAL A 162 12.88 -10.40 -13.12
C VAL A 162 13.02 -10.05 -14.61
N GLU A 163 12.94 -11.05 -15.47
CA GLU A 163 12.86 -10.84 -16.91
C GLU A 163 11.57 -10.07 -17.26
N ARG A 164 11.71 -9.05 -18.12
CA ARG A 164 10.63 -8.16 -18.52
C ARG A 164 10.67 -7.89 -20.02
N ASP A 165 9.56 -7.46 -20.57
CA ASP A 165 9.43 -7.05 -21.98
C ASP A 165 9.91 -5.60 -22.21
N SER A 166 9.66 -5.07 -23.42
CA SER A 166 10.02 -3.71 -23.82
C SER A 166 9.23 -2.62 -23.10
N ASP A 167 8.10 -2.97 -22.50
CA ASP A 167 7.22 -2.06 -21.75
C ASP A 167 7.46 -2.15 -20.23
N ASP A 168 8.57 -2.80 -19.84
CA ASP A 168 8.98 -3.08 -18.47
C ASP A 168 8.02 -3.99 -17.68
N GLN A 169 7.14 -4.73 -18.37
CA GLN A 169 6.23 -5.69 -17.74
C GLN A 169 6.94 -7.04 -17.53
N PRO A 170 6.84 -7.65 -16.34
CA PRO A 170 7.38 -8.97 -16.09
C PRO A 170 6.87 -10.01 -17.09
N LEU A 171 7.76 -10.80 -17.71
CA LEU A 171 7.38 -11.89 -18.63
C LEU A 171 6.57 -12.98 -17.92
N ILE A 172 6.86 -13.23 -16.65
CA ILE A 172 6.05 -14.09 -15.78
C ILE A 172 5.34 -13.19 -14.77
N PRO A 173 4.00 -13.15 -14.79
CA PRO A 173 3.24 -12.26 -13.90
C PRO A 173 3.57 -12.49 -12.42
N ILE A 174 3.92 -11.43 -11.70
CA ILE A 174 4.13 -11.46 -10.26
C ILE A 174 2.83 -10.97 -9.61
N THR A 175 1.96 -11.93 -9.29
CA THR A 175 0.70 -11.64 -8.60
C THR A 175 0.94 -11.22 -7.16
N MET A 176 0.06 -10.39 -6.65
CA MET A 176 0.07 -9.96 -5.26
C MET A 176 -1.24 -10.30 -4.55
N LYS A 177 -1.16 -10.43 -3.24
CA LYS A 177 -2.28 -10.33 -2.33
C LYS A 177 -1.96 -9.23 -1.32
N VAL A 178 -2.85 -8.26 -1.18
CA VAL A 178 -2.64 -7.12 -0.29
C VAL A 178 -3.65 -7.16 0.84
N SER A 179 -3.17 -6.97 2.06
CA SER A 179 -3.99 -6.90 3.26
C SER A 179 -3.45 -5.85 4.24
N VAL A 180 -4.17 -5.60 5.33
CA VAL A 180 -3.73 -4.70 6.40
C VAL A 180 -3.54 -5.50 7.69
N LEU A 181 -2.36 -5.37 8.29
CA LEU A 181 -2.08 -5.86 9.64
C LEU A 181 -2.23 -4.70 10.61
N TYR A 182 -2.92 -4.93 11.71
CA TYR A 182 -3.08 -3.94 12.78
C TYR A 182 -2.15 -4.34 13.94
N LEU A 183 -0.99 -3.68 14.02
CA LEU A 183 0.06 -4.01 14.98
C LEU A 183 0.08 -3.00 16.14
N ASN A 184 0.28 -3.49 17.35
CA ASN A 184 0.64 -2.63 18.47
C ASN A 184 2.12 -2.18 18.35
N LEU A 185 2.54 -1.23 19.19
CA LEU A 185 3.90 -0.67 19.14
C LEU A 185 5.00 -1.71 19.37
N GLU A 186 4.74 -2.73 20.21
CA GLU A 186 5.72 -3.78 20.51
C GLU A 186 5.91 -4.71 19.31
N ASP A 187 4.81 -5.19 18.71
CA ASP A 187 4.85 -6.05 17.52
C ASP A 187 5.47 -5.31 16.32
N LEU A 188 5.17 -4.01 16.15
CA LEU A 188 5.79 -3.20 15.11
C LEU A 188 7.30 -3.05 15.33
N ALA A 189 7.74 -2.83 16.57
CA ALA A 189 9.16 -2.76 16.89
C ALA A 189 9.88 -4.08 16.61
N GLN A 190 9.26 -5.22 16.96
CA GLN A 190 9.80 -6.55 16.67
C GLN A 190 9.89 -6.79 15.14
N LEU A 191 8.86 -6.39 14.37
CA LEU A 191 8.87 -6.51 12.92
C LEU A 191 10.04 -5.73 12.29
N LYS A 192 10.29 -4.51 12.75
CA LYS A 192 11.40 -3.66 12.28
C LYS A 192 12.79 -4.18 12.67
N ASN A 193 12.92 -4.88 13.79
CA ASN A 193 14.20 -5.39 14.28
C ASN A 193 14.60 -6.74 13.64
N ASN A 194 13.66 -7.46 13.06
CA ASN A 194 13.88 -8.75 12.39
C ASN A 194 14.11 -8.62 10.87
N ASN A 195 14.72 -7.52 10.47
CA ASN A 195 15.10 -7.19 9.10
C ASN A 195 16.50 -7.70 8.74
#